data_905f3663369cb010ce7da89d8a6df78e
#
_entry.id   905f3663369cb010ce7da89d8a6df78e
#
_cell.length_a   1.000
_cell.length_b   1.000
_cell.length_c   1.000
_cell.angle_alpha   90.00
_cell.angle_beta   90.00
_cell.angle_gamma   90.00
#
_symmetry.space_group_name_H-M   'P 1'
#
loop_
_entity.id
_entity.type
_entity.pdbx_description
1 polymer ?
#
loop_
_entity_poly.entity_id
_entity_poly.type
_entity_poly.pdbx_seq_one_letter_code
_entity_poly.pdbx_strand_id
1 'polypeptide(L)'
;MADQQKYALITGGSSGIGRELAKLFAQDHYNLVLVARSQDELAQTAAELQQQYGVQVHTIAKDLFEPQGPFEVYDEIKAQGIQIEALVNDAGQGQYGTFTTTDINRELDIIQLNIGAYVTFTKLYLQEMVARKSGKILQVSSLGAEIPGPLQAVYHGTKAFITSFTEAVREEVKDSGVTITILEPGVTDTDFFNKASMERAKIVAEGSKADPADVAKDGYEALMAGKDKVVSGFMNKVQAALGNVLPDNLVAAQMHKQAEPVDGDERSK
;
A
#
# COMPACT_ATOMS: atom_id res chain seq x y z
N MET A 1 -4.36 -33.84 10.63
CA MET A 1 -4.58 -32.99 9.42
C MET A 1 -3.25 -32.32 9.18
N ALA A 2 -2.67 -32.45 7.98
CA ALA A 2 -1.45 -31.71 7.66
C ALA A 2 -1.74 -30.23 7.87
N ASP A 3 -0.86 -29.55 8.60
CA ASP A 3 -0.96 -28.10 8.83
C ASP A 3 -0.88 -27.45 7.44
N GLN A 4 -2.01 -26.93 6.98
CA GLN A 4 -2.10 -26.34 5.64
C GLN A 4 -1.22 -25.09 5.66
N GLN A 5 -0.12 -25.12 4.90
CA GLN A 5 0.82 -24.00 4.84
C GLN A 5 0.09 -22.74 4.39
N LYS A 6 0.02 -21.72 5.25
CA LYS A 6 -0.58 -20.42 4.96
C LYS A 6 0.39 -19.58 4.17
N TYR A 7 -0.07 -18.97 3.09
CA TYR A 7 0.74 -18.04 2.31
C TYR A 7 0.18 -16.62 2.36
N ALA A 8 1.06 -15.63 2.49
CA ALA A 8 0.75 -14.23 2.31
C ALA A 8 1.42 -13.71 1.03
N LEU A 9 0.62 -13.09 0.15
CA LEU A 9 1.10 -12.37 -1.03
C LEU A 9 1.25 -10.90 -0.67
N ILE A 10 2.44 -10.32 -0.88
CA ILE A 10 2.73 -8.93 -0.55
C ILE A 10 3.32 -8.24 -1.76
N THR A 11 2.59 -7.29 -2.33
CA THR A 11 3.12 -6.38 -3.36
C THR A 11 3.92 -5.26 -2.70
N GLY A 12 5.04 -4.86 -3.30
CA GLY A 12 5.96 -3.91 -2.67
C GLY A 12 6.80 -4.52 -1.53
N GLY A 13 6.86 -5.85 -1.44
CA GLY A 13 7.46 -6.59 -0.31
C GLY A 13 8.98 -6.49 -0.17
N SER A 14 9.69 -5.79 -1.05
CA SER A 14 11.16 -5.64 -0.99
C SER A 14 11.65 -4.48 -0.11
N SER A 15 10.79 -3.53 0.25
CA SER A 15 11.19 -2.33 0.99
C SER A 15 10.03 -1.72 1.81
N GLY A 16 10.35 -0.75 2.66
CA GLY A 16 9.37 0.07 3.38
C GLY A 16 8.34 -0.73 4.17
N ILE A 17 7.08 -0.29 4.13
CA ILE A 17 5.97 -0.89 4.87
C ILE A 17 5.74 -2.35 4.42
N GLY A 18 5.80 -2.65 3.13
CA GLY A 18 5.61 -4.01 2.60
C GLY A 18 6.64 -5.01 3.15
N ARG A 19 7.92 -4.63 3.25
CA ARG A 19 8.96 -5.46 3.85
C ARG A 19 8.73 -5.68 5.35
N GLU A 20 8.32 -4.65 6.08
CA GLU A 20 8.01 -4.78 7.50
C GLU A 20 6.76 -5.65 7.73
N LEU A 21 5.73 -5.54 6.88
CA LEU A 21 4.59 -6.46 6.88
C LEU A 21 5.04 -7.89 6.59
N ALA A 22 5.95 -8.11 5.63
CA ALA A 22 6.50 -9.44 5.34
C ALA A 22 7.18 -10.07 6.56
N LYS A 23 7.92 -9.29 7.36
CA LYS A 23 8.51 -9.77 8.63
C LYS A 23 7.44 -10.24 9.62
N LEU A 24 6.35 -9.46 9.78
CA LEU A 24 5.28 -9.81 10.71
C LEU A 24 4.54 -11.08 10.29
N PHE A 25 4.23 -11.23 9.00
CA PHE A 25 3.66 -12.47 8.49
C PHE A 25 4.60 -13.66 8.65
N ALA A 26 5.91 -13.49 8.39
CA ALA A 26 6.92 -14.55 8.59
C ALA A 26 7.05 -14.94 10.07
N GLN A 27 6.99 -13.99 10.99
CA GLN A 27 7.01 -14.22 12.43
C GLN A 27 5.83 -15.08 12.89
N ASP A 28 4.66 -14.92 12.26
CA ASP A 28 3.45 -15.73 12.49
C ASP A 28 3.40 -16.97 11.59
N HIS A 29 4.59 -17.43 11.11
CA HIS A 29 4.79 -18.64 10.31
C HIS A 29 4.01 -18.72 9.00
N TYR A 30 3.65 -17.60 8.38
CA TYR A 30 3.20 -17.58 7.01
C TYR A 30 4.38 -17.78 6.07
N ASN A 31 4.24 -18.64 5.08
CA ASN A 31 5.08 -18.60 3.89
C ASN A 31 4.71 -17.36 3.07
N LEU A 32 5.64 -16.86 2.27
CA LEU A 32 5.48 -15.58 1.60
C LEU A 32 5.60 -15.71 0.10
N VAL A 33 4.85 -14.90 -0.61
CA VAL A 33 5.08 -14.53 -2.00
C VAL A 33 5.32 -13.03 -2.04
N LEU A 34 6.53 -12.62 -2.38
CA LEU A 34 6.93 -11.21 -2.45
C LEU A 34 6.99 -10.76 -3.90
N VAL A 35 6.29 -9.67 -4.22
CA VAL A 35 6.26 -9.09 -5.56
C VAL A 35 6.85 -7.69 -5.53
N ALA A 36 7.86 -7.43 -6.35
CA ALA A 36 8.44 -6.11 -6.59
C ALA A 36 9.17 -6.11 -7.94
N ARG A 37 9.74 -4.98 -8.35
CA ARG A 37 10.46 -4.87 -9.63
C ARG A 37 11.90 -5.38 -9.54
N SER A 38 12.57 -5.08 -8.44
CA SER A 38 13.99 -5.40 -8.24
C SER A 38 14.18 -6.84 -7.79
N GLN A 39 14.73 -7.68 -8.67
CA GLN A 39 15.06 -9.07 -8.37
C GLN A 39 16.07 -9.17 -7.23
N ASP A 40 17.07 -8.28 -7.21
CA ASP A 40 18.15 -8.32 -6.21
C ASP A 40 17.63 -7.97 -4.81
N GLU A 41 16.79 -6.92 -4.70
CA GLU A 41 16.17 -6.54 -3.42
C GLU A 41 15.23 -7.64 -2.91
N LEU A 42 14.46 -8.28 -3.80
CA LEU A 42 13.61 -9.41 -3.46
C LEU A 42 14.43 -10.59 -2.96
N ALA A 43 15.51 -10.95 -3.64
CA ALA A 43 16.38 -12.05 -3.26
C ALA A 43 17.03 -11.80 -1.89
N GLN A 44 17.50 -10.58 -1.62
CA GLN A 44 18.06 -10.20 -0.33
C GLN A 44 16.99 -10.32 0.78
N THR A 45 15.82 -9.74 0.58
CA THR A 45 14.71 -9.80 1.56
C THR A 45 14.28 -11.22 1.82
N ALA A 46 14.17 -12.05 0.78
CA ALA A 46 13.81 -13.46 0.91
C ALA A 46 14.83 -14.23 1.74
N ALA A 47 16.13 -14.06 1.46
CA ALA A 47 17.20 -14.73 2.20
C ALA A 47 17.18 -14.38 3.69
N GLU A 48 17.00 -13.08 4.02
CA GLU A 48 16.88 -12.60 5.40
C GLU A 48 15.69 -13.26 6.12
N LEU A 49 14.50 -13.26 5.49
CA LEU A 49 13.28 -13.79 6.10
C LEU A 49 13.34 -15.32 6.27
N GLN A 50 13.88 -16.04 5.27
CA GLN A 50 14.09 -17.49 5.35
C GLN A 50 15.06 -17.84 6.49
N GLN A 51 16.17 -17.10 6.60
CA GLN A 51 17.17 -17.33 7.64
C GLN A 51 16.62 -17.03 9.04
N GLN A 52 15.87 -15.95 9.18
CA GLN A 52 15.41 -15.47 10.50
C GLN A 52 14.21 -16.26 11.02
N TYR A 53 13.26 -16.62 10.14
CA TYR A 53 11.97 -17.18 10.56
C TYR A 53 11.73 -18.62 10.10
N GLY A 54 12.59 -19.17 9.23
CA GLY A 54 12.46 -20.56 8.75
C GLY A 54 11.27 -20.81 7.81
N VAL A 55 10.66 -19.76 7.25
CA VAL A 55 9.53 -19.83 6.32
C VAL A 55 9.99 -19.96 4.87
N GLN A 56 9.13 -20.44 3.98
CA GLN A 56 9.37 -20.41 2.55
C GLN A 56 9.04 -19.00 2.01
N VAL A 57 9.90 -18.48 1.14
CA VAL A 57 9.69 -17.20 0.48
C VAL A 57 9.88 -17.36 -1.02
N HIS A 58 8.80 -17.19 -1.76
CA HIS A 58 8.80 -17.11 -3.22
C HIS A 58 8.92 -15.65 -3.64
N THR A 59 9.75 -15.36 -4.62
CA THR A 59 9.94 -14.01 -5.15
C THR A 59 9.51 -13.95 -6.60
N ILE A 60 8.73 -12.93 -6.96
CA ILE A 60 8.29 -12.69 -8.34
C ILE A 60 8.70 -11.26 -8.72
N ALA A 61 9.72 -11.14 -9.57
CA ALA A 61 10.13 -9.86 -10.13
C ALA A 61 9.16 -9.47 -11.24
N LYS A 62 8.28 -8.49 -10.96
CA LYS A 62 7.26 -8.06 -11.92
C LYS A 62 7.04 -6.55 -11.83
N ASP A 63 6.90 -5.91 -12.99
CA ASP A 63 6.45 -4.53 -13.08
C ASP A 63 4.92 -4.46 -13.06
N LEU A 64 4.37 -3.88 -12.00
CA LEU A 64 2.92 -3.71 -11.83
C LEU A 64 2.40 -2.40 -12.48
N PHE A 65 3.26 -1.60 -13.10
CA PHE A 65 2.85 -0.53 -14.02
C PHE A 65 2.27 -1.10 -15.31
N GLU A 66 2.67 -2.33 -15.68
CA GLU A 66 2.12 -3.02 -16.83
C GLU A 66 0.73 -3.61 -16.49
N PRO A 67 -0.33 -3.33 -17.29
CA PRO A 67 -1.68 -3.81 -17.00
C PRO A 67 -1.78 -5.35 -16.89
N GLN A 68 -0.93 -6.09 -17.57
CA GLN A 68 -0.87 -7.55 -17.53
C GLN A 68 -0.10 -8.09 -16.32
N GLY A 69 0.75 -7.26 -15.69
CA GLY A 69 1.61 -7.69 -14.59
C GLY A 69 0.87 -8.40 -13.45
N PRO A 70 -0.24 -7.87 -12.92
CA PRO A 70 -1.01 -8.55 -11.89
C PRO A 70 -1.59 -9.91 -12.30
N PHE A 71 -2.04 -10.06 -13.55
CA PHE A 71 -2.54 -11.34 -14.07
C PHE A 71 -1.42 -12.37 -14.20
N GLU A 72 -0.26 -11.98 -14.72
CA GLU A 72 0.91 -12.86 -14.84
C GLU A 72 1.40 -13.34 -13.48
N VAL A 73 1.41 -12.47 -12.45
CA VAL A 73 1.73 -12.86 -11.07
C VAL A 73 0.72 -13.86 -10.53
N TYR A 74 -0.57 -13.62 -10.76
CA TYR A 74 -1.62 -14.53 -10.33
C TYR A 74 -1.46 -15.91 -11.00
N ASP A 75 -1.26 -15.96 -12.31
CA ASP A 75 -1.11 -17.21 -13.06
C ASP A 75 0.14 -17.98 -12.62
N GLU A 76 1.26 -17.31 -12.35
CA GLU A 76 2.48 -17.92 -11.83
C GLU A 76 2.27 -18.55 -10.46
N ILE A 77 1.58 -17.87 -9.54
CA ILE A 77 1.24 -18.40 -8.20
C ILE A 77 0.31 -19.61 -8.33
N LYS A 78 -0.69 -19.55 -9.20
CA LYS A 78 -1.60 -20.67 -9.45
C LYS A 78 -0.91 -21.87 -10.05
N ALA A 79 0.03 -21.69 -10.99
CA ALA A 79 0.82 -22.75 -11.58
C ALA A 79 1.68 -23.51 -10.54
N GLN A 80 2.07 -22.83 -9.45
CA GLN A 80 2.81 -23.45 -8.33
C GLN A 80 1.88 -24.14 -7.30
N GLY A 81 0.55 -24.09 -7.49
CA GLY A 81 -0.42 -24.67 -6.56
C GLY A 81 -0.52 -23.93 -5.22
N ILE A 82 0.00 -22.71 -5.13
CA ILE A 82 0.00 -21.90 -3.90
C ILE A 82 -1.39 -21.29 -3.69
N GLN A 83 -1.96 -21.50 -2.49
CA GLN A 83 -3.19 -20.85 -2.05
C GLN A 83 -2.85 -19.65 -1.16
N ILE A 84 -3.23 -18.46 -1.57
CA ILE A 84 -3.02 -17.22 -0.81
C ILE A 84 -4.11 -17.07 0.27
N GLU A 85 -3.72 -17.09 1.53
CA GLU A 85 -4.59 -16.85 2.68
C GLU A 85 -4.69 -15.36 3.04
N ALA A 86 -3.59 -14.61 2.84
CA ALA A 86 -3.56 -13.17 3.04
C ALA A 86 -3.02 -12.44 1.81
N LEU A 87 -3.72 -11.42 1.33
CA LEU A 87 -3.27 -10.50 0.28
C LEU A 87 -2.94 -9.15 0.91
N VAL A 88 -1.75 -8.64 0.65
CA VAL A 88 -1.32 -7.28 1.02
C VAL A 88 -1.03 -6.50 -0.25
N ASN A 89 -1.90 -5.58 -0.59
CA ASN A 89 -1.66 -4.59 -1.63
C ASN A 89 -0.98 -3.37 -1.01
N ASP A 90 0.37 -3.30 -1.14
CA ASP A 90 1.19 -2.21 -0.62
C ASP A 90 1.93 -1.45 -1.73
N ALA A 91 2.24 -2.10 -2.87
CA ALA A 91 2.95 -1.45 -3.97
C ALA A 91 2.26 -0.14 -4.38
N GLY A 92 2.97 0.97 -4.32
CA GLY A 92 2.43 2.27 -4.68
C GLY A 92 3.52 3.30 -4.93
N GLN A 93 3.21 4.29 -5.76
CA GLN A 93 4.09 5.42 -6.03
C GLN A 93 3.28 6.70 -6.21
N GLY A 94 3.99 7.83 -6.14
CA GLY A 94 3.47 9.17 -6.41
C GLY A 94 4.35 9.93 -7.40
N GLN A 95 3.85 11.06 -7.84
CA GLN A 95 4.55 12.07 -8.63
C GLN A 95 4.35 13.40 -7.94
N TYR A 96 5.44 14.14 -7.71
CA TYR A 96 5.39 15.48 -7.15
C TYR A 96 5.57 16.53 -8.24
N GLY A 97 4.74 17.57 -8.22
CA GLY A 97 4.79 18.70 -9.12
C GLY A 97 3.41 19.30 -9.41
N THR A 98 3.41 20.49 -10.01
CA THR A 98 2.17 21.11 -10.51
C THR A 98 1.57 20.25 -11.60
N PHE A 99 0.30 19.89 -11.51
CA PHE A 99 -0.37 18.98 -12.44
C PHE A 99 -0.24 19.38 -13.92
N THR A 100 -0.13 20.66 -14.22
CA THR A 100 0.08 21.17 -15.58
C THR A 100 1.50 20.94 -16.11
N THR A 101 2.46 20.53 -15.27
CA THR A 101 3.88 20.35 -15.63
C THR A 101 4.39 18.93 -15.44
N THR A 102 3.65 18.07 -14.72
CA THR A 102 4.00 16.67 -14.56
C THR A 102 3.79 15.89 -15.87
N ASP A 103 4.54 14.79 -16.05
CA ASP A 103 4.41 13.92 -17.22
C ASP A 103 3.13 13.08 -17.13
N ILE A 104 2.25 13.21 -18.11
CA ILE A 104 0.99 12.48 -18.19
C ILE A 104 1.18 10.96 -18.23
N ASN A 105 2.23 10.46 -18.88
CA ASN A 105 2.48 9.01 -18.93
C ASN A 105 2.81 8.50 -17.52
N ARG A 106 3.63 9.24 -16.79
CA ARG A 106 3.97 8.90 -15.41
C ARG A 106 2.74 8.92 -14.49
N GLU A 107 1.83 9.89 -14.67
CA GLU A 107 0.57 9.94 -13.91
C GLU A 107 -0.34 8.74 -14.23
N LEU A 108 -0.42 8.34 -15.50
CA LEU A 108 -1.17 7.14 -15.92
C LEU A 108 -0.55 5.85 -15.39
N ASP A 109 0.77 5.74 -15.37
CA ASP A 109 1.50 4.63 -14.74
C ASP A 109 1.15 4.52 -13.24
N ILE A 110 1.12 5.66 -12.53
CA ILE A 110 0.74 5.70 -11.11
C ILE A 110 -0.71 5.24 -10.91
N ILE A 111 -1.63 5.63 -11.78
CA ILE A 111 -3.02 5.15 -11.75
C ILE A 111 -3.05 3.63 -11.96
N GLN A 112 -2.30 3.11 -12.92
CA GLN A 112 -2.23 1.67 -13.17
C GLN A 112 -1.66 0.92 -11.95
N LEU A 113 -0.56 1.38 -11.36
CA LEU A 113 0.04 0.76 -10.19
C LEU A 113 -0.89 0.83 -8.97
N ASN A 114 -1.36 2.05 -8.63
CA ASN A 114 -2.09 2.30 -7.39
C ASN A 114 -3.56 1.86 -7.45
N ILE A 115 -4.18 1.80 -8.63
CA ILE A 115 -5.59 1.42 -8.81
C ILE A 115 -5.69 0.11 -9.57
N GLY A 116 -5.17 0.05 -10.80
CA GLY A 116 -5.34 -1.11 -11.69
C GLY A 116 -4.85 -2.40 -11.04
N ALA A 117 -3.64 -2.41 -10.49
CA ALA A 117 -3.08 -3.57 -9.83
C ALA A 117 -3.86 -3.97 -8.57
N TYR A 118 -4.25 -3.00 -7.73
CA TYR A 118 -5.05 -3.25 -6.52
C TYR A 118 -6.41 -3.89 -6.85
N VAL A 119 -7.14 -3.32 -7.82
CA VAL A 119 -8.44 -3.85 -8.25
C VAL A 119 -8.28 -5.27 -8.79
N THR A 120 -7.27 -5.51 -9.63
CA THR A 120 -7.02 -6.81 -10.26
C THR A 120 -6.70 -7.87 -9.20
N PHE A 121 -5.71 -7.64 -8.34
CA PHE A 121 -5.37 -8.59 -7.27
C PHE A 121 -6.54 -8.82 -6.32
N THR A 122 -7.22 -7.76 -5.90
CA THR A 122 -8.38 -7.87 -5.02
C THR A 122 -9.45 -8.74 -5.66
N LYS A 123 -9.80 -8.49 -6.93
CA LYS A 123 -10.84 -9.27 -7.63
C LYS A 123 -10.49 -10.74 -7.72
N LEU A 124 -9.28 -11.07 -8.17
CA LEU A 124 -8.85 -12.45 -8.40
C LEU A 124 -8.79 -13.26 -7.10
N TYR A 125 -8.16 -12.73 -6.06
CA TYR A 125 -8.03 -13.45 -4.78
C TYR A 125 -9.31 -13.43 -3.95
N LEU A 126 -10.09 -12.35 -3.98
CA LEU A 126 -11.36 -12.27 -3.26
C LEU A 126 -12.36 -13.34 -3.75
N GLN A 127 -12.42 -13.60 -5.06
CA GLN A 127 -13.28 -14.67 -5.60
C GLN A 127 -12.94 -16.02 -4.98
N GLU A 128 -11.66 -16.37 -4.86
CA GLU A 128 -11.21 -17.61 -4.24
C GLU A 128 -11.50 -17.62 -2.72
N MET A 129 -11.20 -16.50 -2.05
CA MET A 129 -11.44 -16.35 -0.61
C MET A 129 -12.91 -16.50 -0.23
N VAL A 130 -13.80 -15.88 -1.00
CA VAL A 130 -15.25 -16.00 -0.81
C VAL A 130 -15.72 -17.43 -1.03
N ALA A 131 -15.24 -18.11 -2.09
CA ALA A 131 -15.61 -19.49 -2.38
C ALA A 131 -15.24 -20.45 -1.26
N ARG A 132 -14.08 -20.24 -0.58
CA ARG A 132 -13.65 -21.07 0.56
C ARG A 132 -14.06 -20.51 1.93
N LYS A 133 -14.73 -19.35 1.96
CA LYS A 133 -15.18 -18.65 3.18
C LYS A 133 -14.04 -18.32 4.15
N SER A 134 -12.85 -18.05 3.63
CA SER A 134 -11.65 -17.73 4.42
C SER A 134 -10.70 -16.89 3.60
N GLY A 135 -10.14 -15.85 4.21
CA GLY A 135 -9.10 -15.00 3.64
C GLY A 135 -9.02 -13.64 4.31
N LYS A 136 -7.89 -12.98 4.09
CA LYS A 136 -7.61 -11.65 4.62
C LYS A 136 -7.03 -10.76 3.53
N ILE A 137 -7.49 -9.52 3.44
CA ILE A 137 -6.96 -8.54 2.50
C ILE A 137 -6.60 -7.26 3.25
N LEU A 138 -5.35 -6.82 3.14
CA LEU A 138 -4.88 -5.52 3.61
C LEU A 138 -4.67 -4.59 2.41
N GLN A 139 -5.38 -3.48 2.40
CA GLN A 139 -5.22 -2.43 1.40
C GLN A 139 -4.44 -1.26 2.02
N VAL A 140 -3.23 -1.02 1.54
CA VAL A 140 -2.43 0.12 2.00
C VAL A 140 -2.84 1.36 1.21
N SER A 141 -3.70 2.16 1.84
CA SER A 141 -4.12 3.48 1.36
C SER A 141 -3.14 4.56 1.82
N SER A 142 -3.62 5.66 2.32
CA SER A 142 -2.84 6.78 2.88
C SER A 142 -3.78 7.72 3.62
N LEU A 143 -3.26 8.46 4.58
CA LEU A 143 -3.95 9.64 5.11
C LEU A 143 -4.31 10.66 4.01
N GLY A 144 -3.53 10.68 2.92
CA GLY A 144 -3.83 11.45 1.72
C GLY A 144 -5.13 11.08 1.01
N ALA A 145 -5.76 9.95 1.35
CA ALA A 145 -7.08 9.58 0.83
C ALA A 145 -8.21 10.47 1.36
N GLU A 146 -8.03 11.05 2.54
CA GLU A 146 -9.03 11.82 3.28
C GLU A 146 -9.00 13.33 2.96
N ILE A 147 -8.00 13.79 2.22
CA ILE A 147 -7.75 15.22 1.98
C ILE A 147 -7.26 15.50 0.56
N PRO A 148 -7.59 16.65 -0.05
CA PRO A 148 -7.01 17.06 -1.33
C PRO A 148 -5.51 17.30 -1.21
N GLY A 149 -4.71 16.79 -2.18
CA GLY A 149 -3.25 16.90 -2.18
C GLY A 149 -2.70 17.73 -3.35
N PRO A 150 -2.64 19.06 -3.26
CA PRO A 150 -1.93 19.86 -4.25
C PRO A 150 -0.48 19.40 -4.43
N LEU A 151 0.04 19.50 -5.63
CA LEU A 151 1.34 18.98 -6.08
C LEU A 151 1.47 17.44 -6.07
N GLN A 152 0.42 16.71 -5.64
CA GLN A 152 0.29 15.25 -5.72
C GLN A 152 -1.15 14.83 -6.04
N ALA A 153 -1.84 15.58 -6.90
CA ALA A 153 -3.27 15.43 -7.15
C ALA A 153 -3.67 14.00 -7.54
N VAL A 154 -2.94 13.37 -8.47
CA VAL A 154 -3.21 12.01 -8.93
C VAL A 154 -2.99 10.99 -7.81
N TYR A 155 -1.88 11.09 -7.07
CA TYR A 155 -1.61 10.19 -5.94
C TYR A 155 -2.73 10.20 -4.90
N HIS A 156 -3.13 11.39 -4.41
CA HIS A 156 -4.23 11.53 -3.44
C HIS A 156 -5.54 10.98 -4.01
N GLY A 157 -5.84 11.28 -5.28
CA GLY A 157 -7.00 10.73 -5.98
C GLY A 157 -6.98 9.20 -6.06
N THR A 158 -5.81 8.58 -6.31
CA THR A 158 -5.71 7.11 -6.32
C THR A 158 -5.94 6.50 -4.94
N LYS A 159 -5.45 7.14 -3.88
CA LYS A 159 -5.64 6.64 -2.51
C LYS A 159 -7.08 6.83 -2.01
N ALA A 160 -7.74 7.92 -2.37
CA ALA A 160 -9.18 8.12 -2.14
C ALA A 160 -10.02 7.05 -2.87
N PHE A 161 -9.66 6.72 -4.12
CA PHE A 161 -10.28 5.61 -4.84
C PHE A 161 -10.16 4.29 -4.07
N ILE A 162 -8.95 3.93 -3.60
CA ILE A 162 -8.71 2.67 -2.89
C ILE A 162 -9.52 2.61 -1.58
N THR A 163 -9.59 3.69 -0.82
CA THR A 163 -10.40 3.73 0.41
C THR A 163 -11.87 3.50 0.10
N SER A 164 -12.47 4.28 -0.81
CA SER A 164 -13.89 4.15 -1.19
C SER A 164 -14.20 2.79 -1.82
N PHE A 165 -13.35 2.30 -2.74
CA PHE A 165 -13.47 0.98 -3.36
C PHE A 165 -13.48 -0.14 -2.31
N THR A 166 -12.55 -0.07 -1.36
CA THR A 166 -12.40 -1.11 -0.32
C THR A 166 -13.61 -1.15 0.61
N GLU A 167 -14.12 0.01 1.02
CA GLU A 167 -15.32 0.12 1.86
C GLU A 167 -16.55 -0.51 1.18
N ALA A 168 -16.73 -0.23 -0.13
CA ALA A 168 -17.81 -0.80 -0.92
C ALA A 168 -17.69 -2.33 -1.04
N VAL A 169 -16.52 -2.84 -1.45
CA VAL A 169 -16.29 -4.28 -1.61
C VAL A 169 -16.42 -5.02 -0.27
N ARG A 170 -15.95 -4.43 0.83
CA ARG A 170 -16.11 -5.03 2.17
C ARG A 170 -17.57 -5.22 2.54
N GLU A 171 -18.43 -4.24 2.29
CA GLU A 171 -19.87 -4.36 2.56
C GLU A 171 -20.51 -5.46 1.69
N GLU A 172 -20.12 -5.59 0.42
CA GLU A 172 -20.60 -6.64 -0.47
C GLU A 172 -20.28 -8.06 0.03
N VAL A 173 -19.16 -8.24 0.74
CA VAL A 173 -18.66 -9.57 1.16
C VAL A 173 -18.70 -9.81 2.68
N LYS A 174 -19.33 -8.94 3.45
CA LYS A 174 -19.31 -8.96 4.93
C LYS A 174 -19.70 -10.30 5.57
N ASP A 175 -20.56 -11.06 4.91
CA ASP A 175 -21.06 -12.36 5.40
C ASP A 175 -20.28 -13.54 4.79
N SER A 176 -19.21 -13.28 4.03
CA SER A 176 -18.47 -14.31 3.30
C SER A 176 -17.39 -15.04 4.12
N GLY A 177 -17.06 -14.56 5.32
CA GLY A 177 -15.94 -15.05 6.11
C GLY A 177 -14.59 -14.46 5.70
N VAL A 178 -14.57 -13.46 4.79
CA VAL A 178 -13.37 -12.75 4.37
C VAL A 178 -13.25 -11.42 5.12
N THR A 179 -12.04 -11.10 5.59
CA THR A 179 -11.73 -9.83 6.24
C THR A 179 -11.01 -8.91 5.26
N ILE A 180 -11.46 -7.65 5.14
CA ILE A 180 -10.77 -6.62 4.36
C ILE A 180 -10.51 -5.41 5.25
N THR A 181 -9.24 -5.04 5.39
CA THR A 181 -8.77 -3.93 6.25
C THR A 181 -8.09 -2.86 5.42
N ILE A 182 -8.33 -1.59 5.74
CA ILE A 182 -7.63 -0.44 5.17
C ILE A 182 -6.58 0.03 6.18
N LEU A 183 -5.34 0.16 5.74
CA LEU A 183 -4.28 0.86 6.47
C LEU A 183 -4.08 2.23 5.84
N GLU A 184 -4.14 3.28 6.65
CA GLU A 184 -3.87 4.67 6.25
C GLU A 184 -2.62 5.21 6.96
N PRO A 185 -1.43 5.03 6.35
CA PRO A 185 -0.21 5.66 6.82
C PRO A 185 -0.23 7.17 6.66
N GLY A 186 0.43 7.88 7.58
CA GLY A 186 0.90 9.25 7.36
C GLY A 186 2.27 9.27 6.67
N VAL A 187 3.02 10.37 6.86
CA VAL A 187 4.39 10.51 6.37
C VAL A 187 5.26 9.46 7.06
N THR A 188 5.76 8.49 6.29
CA THR A 188 6.52 7.32 6.76
C THR A 188 7.91 7.32 6.16
N ASP A 189 8.95 6.98 6.93
CA ASP A 189 10.34 6.98 6.49
C ASP A 189 10.63 5.80 5.56
N THR A 190 10.33 5.99 4.29
CA THR A 190 10.52 5.03 3.21
C THR A 190 11.09 5.71 1.97
N ASP A 191 11.51 4.93 0.99
CA ASP A 191 12.00 5.44 -0.29
C ASP A 191 10.89 6.04 -1.20
N PHE A 192 9.65 6.09 -0.72
CA PHE A 192 8.50 6.64 -1.46
C PHE A 192 8.75 8.09 -1.89
N PHE A 193 9.25 8.93 -0.98
CA PHE A 193 9.45 10.36 -1.25
C PHE A 193 10.57 10.62 -2.26
N ASN A 194 11.63 9.82 -2.23
CA ASN A 194 12.70 9.87 -3.24
C ASN A 194 12.14 9.49 -4.63
N LYS A 195 11.39 8.38 -4.70
CA LYS A 195 10.76 7.92 -5.95
C LYS A 195 9.70 8.88 -6.50
N ALA A 196 9.07 9.67 -5.63
CA ALA A 196 8.10 10.71 -6.00
C ALA A 196 8.75 12.06 -6.31
N SER A 197 10.07 12.22 -6.11
CA SER A 197 10.83 13.50 -6.18
C SER A 197 10.27 14.58 -5.23
N MET A 198 9.90 14.16 -4.01
CA MET A 198 9.20 14.97 -3.01
C MET A 198 10.06 15.27 -1.76
N GLU A 199 11.36 14.96 -1.78
CA GLU A 199 12.26 15.06 -0.62
C GLU A 199 12.32 16.49 -0.04
N ARG A 200 12.16 17.49 -0.91
CA ARG A 200 12.22 18.92 -0.56
C ARG A 200 10.88 19.53 -0.13
N ALA A 201 9.76 18.83 -0.24
CA ALA A 201 8.49 19.32 0.28
C ALA A 201 8.56 19.52 1.79
N LYS A 202 8.07 20.64 2.32
CA LYS A 202 8.14 20.99 3.75
C LYS A 202 7.65 19.87 4.65
N ILE A 203 6.54 19.25 4.29
CA ILE A 203 5.97 18.12 5.06
C ILE A 203 6.92 16.92 5.16
N VAL A 204 7.81 16.73 4.19
CA VAL A 204 8.80 15.63 4.16
C VAL A 204 10.13 16.06 4.77
N ALA A 205 10.59 17.28 4.43
CA ALA A 205 11.90 17.78 4.84
C ALA A 205 11.93 18.20 6.33
N GLU A 206 10.85 18.80 6.82
CA GLU A 206 10.74 19.35 8.18
C GLU A 206 9.81 18.53 9.07
N GLY A 207 8.98 17.66 8.47
CA GLY A 207 8.00 16.84 9.18
C GLY A 207 8.61 15.64 9.92
N SER A 208 7.94 15.20 10.97
CA SER A 208 8.28 13.92 11.61
C SER A 208 7.79 12.77 10.72
N LYS A 209 8.67 11.81 10.46
CA LYS A 209 8.35 10.59 9.71
C LYS A 209 8.12 9.44 10.70
N ALA A 210 7.08 8.66 10.47
CA ALA A 210 6.82 7.45 11.23
C ALA A 210 7.80 6.33 10.81
N ASP A 211 8.15 5.45 11.74
CA ASP A 211 8.90 4.24 11.44
C ASP A 211 7.99 3.28 10.62
N PRO A 212 8.45 2.75 9.47
CA PRO A 212 7.69 1.78 8.69
C PRO A 212 7.35 0.51 9.48
N ALA A 213 8.16 0.12 10.46
CA ALA A 213 7.86 -1.02 11.32
C ALA A 213 6.65 -0.78 12.23
N ASP A 214 6.51 0.42 12.80
CA ASP A 214 5.33 0.78 13.61
C ASP A 214 4.06 0.85 12.75
N VAL A 215 4.17 1.43 11.55
CA VAL A 215 3.07 1.50 10.59
C VAL A 215 2.62 0.11 10.16
N ALA A 216 3.56 -0.76 9.83
CA ALA A 216 3.28 -2.15 9.45
C ALA A 216 2.61 -2.91 10.60
N LYS A 217 3.08 -2.72 11.83
CA LYS A 217 2.50 -3.33 13.03
C LYS A 217 1.05 -2.90 13.23
N ASP A 218 0.74 -1.60 13.14
CA ASP A 218 -0.64 -1.10 13.25
C ASP A 218 -1.56 -1.76 12.21
N GLY A 219 -1.11 -1.88 10.95
CA GLY A 219 -1.84 -2.50 9.86
C GLY A 219 -2.05 -4.00 10.06
N TYR A 220 -0.99 -4.71 10.45
CA TYR A 220 -1.02 -6.13 10.70
C TYR A 220 -1.96 -6.50 11.85
N GLU A 221 -1.84 -5.83 13.00
CA GLU A 221 -2.71 -6.05 14.15
C GLU A 221 -4.18 -5.74 13.83
N ALA A 222 -4.44 -4.69 13.07
CA ALA A 222 -5.79 -4.36 12.61
C ALA A 222 -6.37 -5.44 11.69
N LEU A 223 -5.59 -5.93 10.73
CA LEU A 223 -5.98 -7.03 9.83
C LEU A 223 -6.29 -8.32 10.60
N MET A 224 -5.41 -8.69 11.55
CA MET A 224 -5.59 -9.91 12.34
C MET A 224 -6.79 -9.82 13.29
N ALA A 225 -7.07 -8.62 13.81
CA ALA A 225 -8.23 -8.34 14.63
C ALA A 225 -9.55 -8.15 13.85
N GLY A 226 -9.52 -8.19 12.52
CA GLY A 226 -10.69 -8.00 11.67
C GLY A 226 -11.25 -6.58 11.69
N LYS A 227 -10.41 -5.57 11.94
CA LYS A 227 -10.83 -4.16 11.90
C LYS A 227 -11.01 -3.67 10.47
N ASP A 228 -11.98 -2.80 10.27
CA ASP A 228 -12.31 -2.23 8.97
C ASP A 228 -11.23 -1.28 8.46
N LYS A 229 -10.74 -0.40 9.33
CA LYS A 229 -9.76 0.63 9.00
C LYS A 229 -8.86 0.95 10.20
N VAL A 230 -7.62 1.29 9.91
CA VAL A 230 -6.68 1.83 10.89
C VAL A 230 -5.90 3.00 10.27
N VAL A 231 -5.91 4.14 10.95
CA VAL A 231 -4.99 5.26 10.69
C VAL A 231 -3.80 5.06 11.61
N SER A 232 -2.59 4.93 11.03
CA SER A 232 -1.38 4.72 11.83
C SER A 232 -0.90 6.03 12.46
N GLY A 233 -0.57 5.97 13.76
CA GLY A 233 -0.10 7.10 14.53
C GLY A 233 -1.21 7.99 15.12
N PHE A 234 -1.01 8.44 16.37
CA PHE A 234 -2.02 9.24 17.09
C PHE A 234 -2.31 10.59 16.44
N MET A 235 -1.28 11.33 16.02
CA MET A 235 -1.45 12.66 15.39
C MET A 235 -2.15 12.56 14.04
N ASN A 236 -1.91 11.49 13.29
CA ASN A 236 -2.60 11.21 12.04
C ASN A 236 -4.10 10.97 12.24
N LYS A 237 -4.50 10.29 13.32
CA LYS A 237 -5.92 10.11 13.70
C LYS A 237 -6.61 11.43 13.97
N VAL A 238 -5.93 12.35 14.64
CA VAL A 238 -6.45 13.71 14.90
C VAL A 238 -6.59 14.48 13.59
N GLN A 239 -5.60 14.40 12.71
CA GLN A 239 -5.62 15.10 11.41
C GLN A 239 -6.73 14.57 10.50
N ALA A 240 -6.93 13.25 10.41
CA ALA A 240 -8.03 12.64 9.66
C ALA A 240 -9.40 13.13 10.17
N ALA A 241 -9.59 13.16 11.49
CA ALA A 241 -10.84 13.64 12.09
C ALA A 241 -11.11 15.13 11.82
N LEU A 242 -10.08 15.96 11.80
CA LEU A 242 -10.20 17.41 11.53
C LEU A 242 -10.42 17.71 10.03
N GLY A 243 -9.81 16.93 9.13
CA GLY A 243 -9.97 17.06 7.67
C GLY A 243 -11.42 16.93 7.23
N ASN A 244 -12.20 16.10 7.90
CA ASN A 244 -13.62 15.89 7.60
C ASN A 244 -14.57 16.99 8.10
N VAL A 245 -14.06 17.97 8.86
CA VAL A 245 -14.89 19.04 9.46
C VAL A 245 -14.65 20.41 8.79
N LEU A 246 -13.47 20.62 8.22
CA LEU A 246 -13.09 21.88 7.59
C LEU A 246 -13.54 21.94 6.12
N PRO A 247 -13.86 23.11 5.57
CA PRO A 247 -14.12 23.28 4.14
C PRO A 247 -12.93 22.87 3.28
N ASP A 248 -13.17 22.10 2.21
CA ASP A 248 -12.14 21.50 1.35
C ASP A 248 -11.14 22.52 0.77
N ASN A 249 -11.61 23.74 0.44
CA ASN A 249 -10.75 24.79 -0.08
C ASN A 249 -9.72 25.30 0.95
N LEU A 250 -10.06 25.29 2.24
CA LEU A 250 -9.13 25.67 3.31
C LEU A 250 -8.10 24.54 3.56
N VAL A 251 -8.58 23.29 3.54
CA VAL A 251 -7.71 22.12 3.66
C VAL A 251 -6.73 22.07 2.48
N ALA A 252 -7.21 22.26 1.24
CA ALA A 252 -6.38 22.30 0.05
C ALA A 252 -5.32 23.41 0.11
N ALA A 253 -5.69 24.61 0.56
CA ALA A 253 -4.75 25.74 0.69
C ALA A 253 -3.67 25.47 1.76
N GLN A 254 -4.04 24.84 2.88
CA GLN A 254 -3.09 24.43 3.91
C GLN A 254 -2.14 23.33 3.42
N MET A 255 -2.67 22.31 2.76
CA MET A 255 -1.88 21.23 2.20
C MET A 255 -0.92 21.72 1.12
N HIS A 256 -1.34 22.69 0.30
CA HIS A 256 -0.45 23.32 -0.69
C HIS A 256 0.78 23.92 0.00
N LYS A 257 0.59 24.72 1.06
CA LYS A 257 1.70 25.32 1.82
C LYS A 257 2.65 24.28 2.42
N GLN A 258 2.11 23.14 2.88
CA GLN A 258 2.93 22.03 3.41
C GLN A 258 3.66 21.26 2.33
N ALA A 259 3.11 21.22 1.12
CA ALA A 259 3.72 20.57 -0.03
C ALA A 259 4.74 21.46 -0.76
N GLU A 260 4.77 22.78 -0.53
CA GLU A 260 5.79 23.67 -1.11
C GLU A 260 7.21 23.24 -0.75
N PRO A 261 8.21 23.44 -1.65
CA PRO A 261 9.62 23.18 -1.34
C PRO A 261 10.16 24.10 -0.23
N VAL A 262 11.10 23.61 0.58
CA VAL A 262 11.75 24.39 1.66
C VAL A 262 12.52 25.61 1.17
N ASP A 263 13.00 25.62 -0.09
CA ASP A 263 13.87 26.67 -0.65
C ASP A 263 13.26 27.33 -1.91
N GLY A 264 12.00 27.64 -1.93
CA GLY A 264 11.37 28.46 -2.98
C GLY A 264 11.73 28.09 -4.45
N ASP A 265 11.87 26.81 -4.76
CA ASP A 265 12.28 26.31 -6.08
C ASP A 265 11.20 26.62 -7.13
N GLU A 266 11.63 27.07 -8.33
CA GLU A 266 10.73 27.49 -9.42
C GLU A 266 9.87 26.39 -10.02
N ARG A 267 10.06 25.12 -9.63
CA ARG A 267 9.23 23.96 -10.08
C ARG A 267 7.80 23.92 -9.52
N SER A 268 7.49 24.84 -8.62
CA SER A 268 6.15 25.00 -8.04
C SER A 268 5.33 26.14 -8.65
N LYS A 269 5.85 26.81 -9.70
CA LYS A 269 5.16 27.91 -10.40
C LYS A 269 4.51 27.44 -11.68
#